data_4627ce15212a82f53f09530bc519345c
#
_entry.id   4627ce15212a82f53f09530bc519345c
#
_cell.length_a   1.000
_cell.length_b   1.000
_cell.length_c   1.000
_cell.angle_alpha   90.00
_cell.angle_beta   90.00
_cell.angle_gamma   90.00
#
_symmetry.space_group_name_H-M   'P 1'
#
loop_
_entity.id
_entity.type
_entity.pdbx_description
1 polymer ?
#
loop_
_entity_poly.entity_id
_entity_poly.type
_entity_poly.pdbx_seq_one_letter_code
_entity_poly.pdbx_strand_id
1 'polypeptide(L)'
;PVYRGKGARLQRALINFFLDEARKSGYEEIMPPTVVNEASGYGTGQLPDKEGQMYHCNLDDFYLIPTAEVPVTNIYRDVILDEKDLPVKNCAYTQCFRREAGSYGKDVRGLNRLHEFSKVELVRIDKPEHSEQSHQEMLAHVEGLLQKLELPYRILRLCGGDMSFTSSICYDFEVYSEAQKRWLEVSSVSNFDTYQANRLKCRYRHTEDKKTELCHTLNGSALALPRIVAAIMENNQTPEGIRMPKCLVPYCGFEMLDDKPC
;
A
#
# COMPACT_ATOMS: atom_id res chain seq x y z
N PRO A 1 16.90 0.38 -7.07
CA PRO A 1 17.31 1.63 -7.73
C PRO A 1 18.07 2.54 -6.76
N VAL A 2 18.81 3.50 -7.32
CA VAL A 2 19.45 4.58 -6.55
C VAL A 2 18.86 5.91 -7.03
N TYR A 3 18.19 6.62 -6.12
CA TYR A 3 17.67 7.96 -6.40
C TYR A 3 18.74 9.00 -6.00
N ARG A 4 18.96 10.01 -6.84
CA ARG A 4 19.96 11.04 -6.62
C ARG A 4 19.39 12.44 -6.86
N GLY A 5 19.86 13.45 -6.11
CA GLY A 5 19.51 14.86 -6.28
C GLY A 5 17.98 15.11 -6.26
N LYS A 6 17.46 15.76 -7.29
CA LYS A 6 16.02 16.02 -7.45
C LYS A 6 15.17 14.74 -7.46
N GLY A 7 15.69 13.61 -8.00
CA GLY A 7 15.00 12.33 -7.96
C GLY A 7 14.81 11.78 -6.54
N ALA A 8 15.84 11.87 -5.69
CA ALA A 8 15.73 11.48 -4.28
C ALA A 8 14.76 12.40 -3.51
N ARG A 9 14.74 13.70 -3.86
CA ARG A 9 13.82 14.66 -3.29
C ARG A 9 12.38 14.40 -3.72
N LEU A 10 12.13 14.02 -4.98
CA LEU A 10 10.82 13.59 -5.47
C LEU A 10 10.31 12.36 -4.72
N GLN A 11 11.15 11.34 -4.53
CA GLN A 11 10.80 10.13 -3.77
C GLN A 11 10.32 10.48 -2.36
N ARG A 12 11.08 11.32 -1.65
CA ARG A 12 10.71 11.77 -0.30
C ARG A 12 9.46 12.67 -0.29
N ALA A 13 9.30 13.51 -1.30
CA ALA A 13 8.12 14.37 -1.46
C ALA A 13 6.84 13.55 -1.62
N LEU A 14 6.88 12.48 -2.41
CA LEU A 14 5.76 11.54 -2.55
C LEU A 14 5.39 10.86 -1.24
N ILE A 15 6.40 10.40 -0.46
CA ILE A 15 6.15 9.80 0.85
C ILE A 15 5.39 10.77 1.75
N ASN A 16 5.91 12.00 1.90
CA ASN A 16 5.29 13.00 2.76
C ASN A 16 3.89 13.39 2.27
N PHE A 17 3.71 13.55 0.95
CA PHE A 17 2.41 13.86 0.36
C PHE A 17 1.37 12.78 0.66
N PHE A 18 1.70 11.51 0.46
CA PHE A 18 0.76 10.41 0.71
C PHE A 18 0.41 10.26 2.19
N LEU A 19 1.39 10.39 3.09
CA LEU A 19 1.14 10.36 4.53
C LEU A 19 0.27 11.54 4.99
N ASP A 20 0.53 12.75 4.49
CA ASP A 20 -0.27 13.93 4.83
C ASP A 20 -1.71 13.82 4.32
N GLU A 21 -1.92 13.28 3.12
CA GLU A 21 -3.26 13.03 2.59
C GLU A 21 -4.00 11.95 3.39
N ALA A 22 -3.31 10.89 3.81
CA ALA A 22 -3.87 9.87 4.69
C ALA A 22 -4.29 10.48 6.04
N ARG A 23 -3.43 11.29 6.66
CA ARG A 23 -3.75 12.00 7.91
C ARG A 23 -4.97 12.92 7.77
N LYS A 24 -5.09 13.67 6.68
CA LYS A 24 -6.28 14.50 6.38
C LYS A 24 -7.56 13.69 6.28
N SER A 25 -7.44 12.40 5.90
CA SER A 25 -8.56 11.45 5.82
C SER A 25 -8.81 10.70 7.15
N GLY A 26 -8.13 11.12 8.23
CA GLY A 26 -8.30 10.58 9.57
C GLY A 26 -7.52 9.30 9.86
N TYR A 27 -6.48 8.99 9.08
CA TYR A 27 -5.57 7.89 9.38
C TYR A 27 -4.51 8.32 10.40
N GLU A 28 -4.26 7.45 11.38
CA GLU A 28 -3.13 7.57 12.29
C GLU A 28 -1.87 7.00 11.63
N GLU A 29 -0.79 7.76 11.65
CA GLU A 29 0.49 7.33 11.10
C GLU A 29 1.21 6.40 12.07
N ILE A 30 1.61 5.23 11.58
CA ILE A 30 2.35 4.21 12.31
C ILE A 30 3.72 4.01 11.65
N MET A 31 4.76 3.90 12.46
CA MET A 31 6.10 3.52 12.01
C MET A 31 6.43 2.11 12.51
N PRO A 32 6.07 1.05 11.76
CA PRO A 32 6.25 -0.33 12.18
C PRO A 32 7.65 -0.86 11.85
N PRO A 33 8.06 -2.00 12.46
CA PRO A 33 9.27 -2.71 12.04
C PRO A 33 9.14 -3.31 10.65
N THR A 34 10.28 -3.47 9.96
CA THR A 34 10.35 -4.13 8.65
C THR A 34 10.71 -5.62 8.74
N VAL A 35 10.98 -6.11 9.94
CA VAL A 35 11.29 -7.51 10.25
C VAL A 35 10.21 -8.05 11.17
N VAL A 36 9.65 -9.21 10.84
CA VAL A 36 8.54 -9.84 11.56
C VAL A 36 8.79 -11.32 11.78
N ASN A 37 8.11 -11.92 12.78
CA ASN A 37 8.14 -13.34 13.02
C ASN A 37 7.09 -14.11 12.17
N GLU A 38 7.16 -15.43 12.17
CA GLU A 38 6.24 -16.30 11.45
C GLU A 38 4.77 -16.04 11.81
N ALA A 39 4.48 -15.86 13.10
CA ALA A 39 3.11 -15.62 13.56
C ALA A 39 2.50 -14.35 12.96
N SER A 40 3.31 -13.32 12.70
CA SER A 40 2.85 -12.10 12.05
C SER A 40 2.54 -12.32 10.56
N GLY A 41 3.38 -13.06 9.85
CA GLY A 41 3.11 -13.42 8.46
C GLY A 41 1.90 -14.34 8.31
N TYR A 42 1.71 -15.26 9.26
CA TYR A 42 0.52 -16.11 9.30
C TYR A 42 -0.77 -15.32 9.53
N GLY A 43 -0.73 -14.34 10.43
CA GLY A 43 -1.90 -13.53 10.80
C GLY A 43 -2.55 -12.81 9.62
N THR A 44 -1.76 -12.29 8.70
CA THR A 44 -2.23 -11.58 7.50
C THR A 44 -2.32 -12.47 6.25
N GLY A 45 -1.88 -13.72 6.32
CA GLY A 45 -2.00 -14.68 5.22
C GLY A 45 -0.81 -14.73 4.26
N GLN A 46 0.30 -14.04 4.55
CA GLN A 46 1.54 -14.15 3.79
C GLN A 46 2.23 -15.48 4.01
N LEU A 47 2.01 -16.11 5.16
CA LEU A 47 2.48 -17.46 5.46
C LEU A 47 1.31 -18.45 5.60
N PRO A 48 1.49 -19.71 5.19
CA PRO A 48 2.67 -20.28 4.52
C PRO A 48 2.88 -19.71 3.12
N ASP A 49 4.13 -19.31 2.83
CA ASP A 49 4.52 -18.72 1.55
C ASP A 49 4.72 -19.79 0.47
N LYS A 50 3.64 -20.17 -0.20
CA LYS A 50 3.64 -21.19 -1.24
C LYS A 50 4.37 -20.76 -2.53
N GLU A 51 4.46 -19.46 -2.75
CA GLU A 51 5.05 -18.87 -3.97
C GLU A 51 6.51 -18.46 -3.76
N GLY A 52 7.01 -18.52 -2.53
CA GLY A 52 8.38 -18.15 -2.20
C GLY A 52 8.67 -16.66 -2.35
N GLN A 53 7.71 -15.80 -2.03
CA GLN A 53 7.82 -14.34 -2.22
C GLN A 53 8.53 -13.63 -1.06
N MET A 54 8.49 -14.18 0.15
CA MET A 54 9.09 -13.55 1.32
C MET A 54 10.58 -13.86 1.44
N TYR A 55 11.36 -12.86 1.83
CA TYR A 55 12.73 -13.07 2.29
C TYR A 55 12.72 -13.61 3.72
N HIS A 56 13.40 -14.74 3.94
CA HIS A 56 13.54 -15.39 5.24
C HIS A 56 14.98 -15.28 5.76
N CYS A 57 15.13 -14.78 6.98
CA CYS A 57 16.39 -14.69 7.71
C CYS A 57 16.58 -15.99 8.51
N ASN A 58 17.23 -16.98 7.94
CA ASN A 58 17.28 -18.36 8.44
C ASN A 58 17.88 -18.51 9.85
N LEU A 59 18.83 -17.66 10.24
CA LEU A 59 19.52 -17.77 11.54
C LEU A 59 18.61 -17.36 12.71
N ASP A 60 17.77 -16.34 12.49
CA ASP A 60 16.94 -15.74 13.54
C ASP A 60 15.46 -16.10 13.39
N ASP A 61 15.12 -16.83 12.33
CA ASP A 61 13.74 -17.20 11.96
C ASP A 61 12.80 -15.99 11.84
N PHE A 62 13.29 -14.93 11.19
CA PHE A 62 12.53 -13.74 10.88
C PHE A 62 12.30 -13.58 9.37
N TYR A 63 11.31 -12.77 9.03
CA TYR A 63 10.92 -12.47 7.66
C TYR A 63 10.99 -10.96 7.41
N LEU A 64 11.49 -10.54 6.24
CA LEU A 64 11.36 -9.18 5.77
C LEU A 64 9.93 -8.96 5.25
N ILE A 65 9.30 -7.85 5.62
CA ILE A 65 7.90 -7.60 5.25
C ILE A 65 7.74 -7.33 3.75
N PRO A 66 6.77 -7.94 3.08
CA PRO A 66 6.42 -7.63 1.69
C PRO A 66 5.51 -6.40 1.56
N THR A 67 4.95 -5.95 2.67
CA THR A 67 4.01 -4.82 2.80
C THR A 67 3.88 -4.41 4.28
N ALA A 68 3.62 -3.14 4.54
CA ALA A 68 3.33 -2.66 5.90
C ALA A 68 2.03 -3.22 6.49
N GLU A 69 1.14 -3.77 5.65
CA GLU A 69 -0.04 -4.53 6.09
C GLU A 69 0.31 -5.52 7.20
N VAL A 70 1.41 -6.28 7.03
CA VAL A 70 1.79 -7.33 7.98
C VAL A 70 2.03 -6.79 9.39
N PRO A 71 2.98 -5.89 9.65
CA PRO A 71 3.21 -5.39 11.00
C PRO A 71 2.06 -4.52 11.53
N VAL A 72 1.42 -3.69 10.70
CA VAL A 72 0.36 -2.77 11.15
C VAL A 72 -0.89 -3.55 11.58
N THR A 73 -1.34 -4.52 10.78
CA THR A 73 -2.51 -5.33 11.15
C THR A 73 -2.23 -6.19 12.39
N ASN A 74 -0.99 -6.64 12.57
CA ASN A 74 -0.58 -7.45 13.73
C ASN A 74 -0.53 -6.66 15.06
N ILE A 75 -0.60 -5.34 15.06
CA ILE A 75 -0.79 -4.53 16.29
C ILE A 75 -2.07 -4.98 17.01
N TYR A 76 -3.06 -5.44 16.25
CA TYR A 76 -4.38 -5.86 16.73
C TYR A 76 -4.50 -7.39 16.90
N ARG A 77 -3.39 -8.12 16.90
CA ARG A 77 -3.38 -9.56 17.16
C ARG A 77 -3.68 -9.84 18.63
N ASP A 78 -4.62 -10.77 18.86
CA ASP A 78 -5.14 -11.16 20.19
C ASP A 78 -5.81 -9.97 20.93
N VAL A 79 -6.29 -8.95 20.21
CA VAL A 79 -6.95 -7.76 20.77
C VAL A 79 -8.47 -7.86 20.65
N ILE A 80 -9.15 -7.40 21.70
CA ILE A 80 -10.59 -7.14 21.67
C ILE A 80 -10.78 -5.63 21.77
N LEU A 81 -11.18 -5.01 20.66
CA LEU A 81 -11.44 -3.57 20.57
C LEU A 81 -12.77 -3.22 21.24
N ASP A 82 -12.90 -2.02 21.75
CA ASP A 82 -14.22 -1.49 22.08
C ASP A 82 -14.94 -1.04 20.81
N GLU A 83 -16.23 -1.32 20.69
CA GLU A 83 -17.03 -0.95 19.51
C GLU A 83 -16.92 0.54 19.15
N LYS A 84 -16.83 1.42 20.16
CA LYS A 84 -16.69 2.88 19.99
C LYS A 84 -15.38 3.32 19.34
N ASP A 85 -14.35 2.46 19.35
CA ASP A 85 -13.01 2.75 18.79
C ASP A 85 -12.93 2.34 17.31
N LEU A 86 -14.00 1.80 16.75
CA LEU A 86 -14.11 1.47 15.32
C LEU A 86 -14.75 2.60 14.51
N PRO A 87 -14.32 2.83 13.27
CA PRO A 87 -13.25 2.10 12.58
C PRO A 87 -11.85 2.54 13.01
N VAL A 88 -10.94 1.57 13.14
CA VAL A 88 -9.50 1.87 13.24
C VAL A 88 -8.99 2.22 11.84
N LYS A 89 -8.18 3.28 11.74
CA LYS A 89 -7.58 3.76 10.48
C LYS A 89 -6.10 4.03 10.71
N ASN A 90 -5.24 3.19 10.14
CA ASN A 90 -3.79 3.37 10.23
C ASN A 90 -3.16 3.55 8.86
N CYS A 91 -2.11 4.37 8.76
CA CYS A 91 -1.25 4.44 7.58
C CYS A 91 0.21 4.27 7.98
N ALA A 92 1.00 3.67 7.09
CA ALA A 92 2.42 3.46 7.35
C ALA A 92 3.24 3.56 6.06
N TYR A 93 4.37 4.26 6.15
CA TYR A 93 5.43 4.18 5.16
C TYR A 93 6.43 3.11 5.57
N THR A 94 6.76 2.20 4.66
CA THR A 94 7.84 1.22 4.85
C THR A 94 8.59 0.93 3.56
N GLN A 95 9.81 0.41 3.71
CA GLN A 95 10.40 -0.43 2.68
C GLN A 95 9.66 -1.77 2.68
N CYS A 96 9.41 -2.28 1.48
CA CYS A 96 8.78 -3.57 1.25
C CYS A 96 9.76 -4.46 0.50
N PHE A 97 9.82 -5.75 0.86
CA PHE A 97 10.80 -6.69 0.32
C PHE A 97 10.07 -7.87 -0.33
N ARG A 98 10.32 -8.12 -1.60
CA ARG A 98 9.75 -9.26 -2.34
C ARG A 98 10.83 -9.97 -3.13
N ARG A 99 10.83 -11.32 -3.08
CA ARG A 99 11.79 -12.12 -3.84
C ARG A 99 11.52 -12.08 -5.34
N GLU A 100 10.31 -11.67 -5.73
CA GLU A 100 9.87 -11.64 -7.14
C GLU A 100 10.06 -13.00 -7.83
N ALA A 101 9.89 -14.09 -7.06
CA ALA A 101 10.06 -15.45 -7.54
C ALA A 101 9.08 -15.74 -8.70
N GLY A 102 9.59 -16.32 -9.78
CA GLY A 102 8.79 -16.59 -10.99
C GLY A 102 8.62 -15.42 -11.95
N SER A 103 9.15 -14.25 -11.64
CA SER A 103 9.08 -13.10 -12.54
C SER A 103 10.29 -13.04 -13.48
N TYR A 104 10.04 -13.07 -14.81
CA TYR A 104 11.11 -13.10 -15.83
C TYR A 104 10.82 -12.12 -16.98
N GLY A 105 11.87 -11.72 -17.71
CA GLY A 105 11.75 -11.03 -18.99
C GLY A 105 11.71 -9.51 -18.92
N LYS A 106 11.02 -8.90 -19.88
CA LYS A 106 10.97 -7.44 -20.06
C LYS A 106 10.24 -6.72 -18.91
N ASP A 107 9.30 -7.39 -18.26
CA ASP A 107 8.40 -6.82 -17.26
C ASP A 107 9.08 -6.61 -15.90
N VAL A 108 10.27 -7.16 -15.70
CA VAL A 108 11.07 -7.04 -14.48
C VAL A 108 12.19 -6.01 -14.56
N ARG A 109 12.16 -5.13 -15.58
CA ARG A 109 13.19 -4.09 -15.77
C ARG A 109 12.77 -2.74 -15.22
N GLY A 110 13.76 -1.90 -14.92
CA GLY A 110 13.54 -0.52 -14.45
C GLY A 110 12.91 -0.45 -13.07
N LEU A 111 11.88 0.40 -12.91
CA LEU A 111 11.17 0.64 -11.65
C LEU A 111 9.91 -0.25 -11.47
N ASN A 112 9.61 -1.12 -12.41
CA ASN A 112 8.34 -1.86 -12.41
C ASN A 112 8.25 -2.98 -11.37
N ARG A 113 9.36 -3.73 -11.19
CA ARG A 113 9.47 -4.80 -10.20
C ARG A 113 10.83 -4.74 -9.54
N LEU A 114 10.82 -4.64 -8.23
CA LEU A 114 12.01 -4.44 -7.40
C LEU A 114 11.96 -5.39 -6.22
N HIS A 115 13.12 -5.90 -5.82
CA HIS A 115 13.27 -6.70 -4.60
C HIS A 115 13.06 -5.89 -3.33
N GLU A 116 13.33 -4.57 -3.41
CA GLU A 116 13.09 -3.61 -2.35
C GLU A 116 12.45 -2.35 -2.95
N PHE A 117 11.36 -1.89 -2.36
CA PHE A 117 10.65 -0.69 -2.82
C PHE A 117 9.89 0.00 -1.68
N SER A 118 9.72 1.30 -1.82
CA SER A 118 8.97 2.13 -0.88
C SER A 118 7.47 2.09 -1.17
N LYS A 119 6.66 2.00 -0.12
CA LYS A 119 5.20 2.02 -0.21
C LYS A 119 4.59 2.70 1.01
N VAL A 120 3.54 3.49 0.78
CA VAL A 120 2.61 3.90 1.84
C VAL A 120 1.43 2.96 1.80
N GLU A 121 1.05 2.41 2.95
CA GLU A 121 -0.03 1.46 3.12
C GLU A 121 -1.10 2.02 4.05
N LEU A 122 -2.35 1.78 3.72
CA LEU A 122 -3.50 2.03 4.57
C LEU A 122 -4.01 0.71 5.12
N VAL A 123 -4.33 0.67 6.41
CA VAL A 123 -4.97 -0.47 7.07
C VAL A 123 -6.20 0.04 7.80
N ARG A 124 -7.31 -0.66 7.62
CA ARG A 124 -8.54 -0.43 8.39
C ARG A 124 -9.00 -1.69 9.10
N ILE A 125 -9.59 -1.49 10.27
CA ILE A 125 -10.31 -2.53 11.00
C ILE A 125 -11.67 -1.96 11.32
N ASP A 126 -12.73 -2.66 10.94
CA ASP A 126 -14.10 -2.19 11.11
C ASP A 126 -15.05 -3.32 11.46
N LYS A 127 -16.28 -2.96 11.76
CA LYS A 127 -17.39 -3.91 11.95
C LYS A 127 -17.81 -4.51 10.60
N PRO A 128 -18.33 -5.76 10.58
CA PRO A 128 -18.80 -6.39 9.36
C PRO A 128 -19.78 -5.53 8.56
N GLU A 129 -20.76 -4.94 9.24
CA GLU A 129 -21.80 -4.11 8.62
C GLU A 129 -21.31 -2.79 8.00
N HIS A 130 -20.12 -2.31 8.40
CA HIS A 130 -19.53 -1.07 7.89
C HIS A 130 -18.39 -1.31 6.91
N SER A 131 -17.90 -2.53 6.75
CA SER A 131 -16.67 -2.82 6.00
C SER A 131 -16.79 -2.49 4.50
N GLU A 132 -17.98 -2.63 3.91
CA GLU A 132 -18.21 -2.22 2.51
C GLU A 132 -18.08 -0.70 2.36
N GLN A 133 -18.67 0.09 3.24
CA GLN A 133 -18.53 1.54 3.24
C GLN A 133 -17.07 1.94 3.44
N SER A 134 -16.38 1.32 4.41
CA SER A 134 -14.95 1.53 4.65
C SER A 134 -14.11 1.22 3.41
N HIS A 135 -14.44 0.19 2.65
CA HIS A 135 -13.78 -0.16 1.40
C HIS A 135 -13.98 0.92 0.34
N GLN A 136 -15.22 1.41 0.15
CA GLN A 136 -15.52 2.49 -0.79
C GLN A 136 -14.79 3.80 -0.43
N GLU A 137 -14.68 4.13 0.86
CA GLU A 137 -13.93 5.30 1.32
C GLU A 137 -12.42 5.16 1.02
N MET A 138 -11.86 3.95 1.16
CA MET A 138 -10.46 3.68 0.80
C MET A 138 -10.24 3.81 -0.71
N LEU A 139 -11.15 3.29 -1.52
CA LEU A 139 -11.11 3.44 -2.99
C LEU A 139 -11.14 4.91 -3.38
N ALA A 140 -12.07 5.69 -2.83
CA ALA A 140 -12.16 7.13 -3.10
C ALA A 140 -10.90 7.90 -2.66
N HIS A 141 -10.27 7.50 -1.55
CA HIS A 141 -9.01 8.11 -1.11
C HIS A 141 -7.89 7.85 -2.11
N VAL A 142 -7.70 6.61 -2.54
CA VAL A 142 -6.64 6.23 -3.50
C VAL A 142 -6.88 6.89 -4.86
N GLU A 143 -8.12 6.92 -5.33
CA GLU A 143 -8.50 7.62 -6.55
C GLU A 143 -8.16 9.12 -6.47
N GLY A 144 -8.49 9.76 -5.34
CA GLY A 144 -8.18 11.16 -5.08
C GLY A 144 -6.67 11.48 -5.12
N LEU A 145 -5.81 10.53 -4.71
CA LEU A 145 -4.36 10.69 -4.84
C LEU A 145 -3.93 10.72 -6.31
N LEU A 146 -4.44 9.82 -7.14
CA LEU A 146 -4.12 9.76 -8.57
C LEU A 146 -4.63 10.99 -9.32
N GLN A 147 -5.83 11.48 -8.98
CA GLN A 147 -6.39 12.72 -9.53
C GLN A 147 -5.52 13.94 -9.18
N LYS A 148 -5.06 14.04 -7.92
CA LYS A 148 -4.15 15.13 -7.49
C LYS A 148 -2.78 15.07 -8.17
N LEU A 149 -2.31 13.86 -8.49
CA LEU A 149 -1.08 13.64 -9.25
C LEU A 149 -1.26 13.89 -10.76
N GLU A 150 -2.49 14.14 -11.22
CA GLU A 150 -2.83 14.39 -12.63
C GLU A 150 -2.38 13.24 -13.56
N LEU A 151 -2.34 12.00 -13.05
CA LEU A 151 -1.95 10.83 -13.81
C LEU A 151 -3.14 10.16 -14.50
N PRO A 152 -2.98 9.65 -15.74
CA PRO A 152 -4.01 8.82 -16.36
C PRO A 152 -4.11 7.48 -15.62
N TYR A 153 -5.31 7.15 -15.13
CA TYR A 153 -5.55 5.93 -14.36
C TYR A 153 -6.82 5.22 -14.81
N ARG A 154 -6.94 3.97 -14.39
CA ARG A 154 -8.17 3.18 -14.45
C ARG A 154 -8.30 2.32 -13.20
N ILE A 155 -9.52 1.89 -12.91
CA ILE A 155 -9.84 1.03 -11.76
C ILE A 155 -10.37 -0.29 -12.30
N LEU A 156 -9.84 -1.40 -11.80
CA LEU A 156 -10.22 -2.76 -12.15
C LEU A 156 -10.78 -3.46 -10.92
N ARG A 157 -12.00 -3.99 -11.02
CA ARG A 157 -12.45 -4.99 -10.06
C ARG A 157 -11.86 -6.33 -10.46
N LEU A 158 -11.08 -6.94 -9.57
CA LEU A 158 -10.45 -8.23 -9.84
C LEU A 158 -11.47 -9.37 -9.88
N CYS A 159 -11.25 -10.31 -10.79
CA CYS A 159 -11.97 -11.57 -10.80
C CYS A 159 -11.33 -12.56 -9.82
N GLY A 160 -12.05 -13.63 -9.46
CA GLY A 160 -11.58 -14.60 -8.47
C GLY A 160 -10.28 -15.33 -8.83
N GLY A 161 -9.89 -15.33 -10.11
CA GLY A 161 -8.62 -15.92 -10.56
C GLY A 161 -7.40 -15.05 -10.32
N ASP A 162 -7.59 -13.72 -10.17
CA ASP A 162 -6.52 -12.74 -9.97
C ASP A 162 -6.43 -12.24 -8.53
N MET A 163 -7.52 -12.41 -7.75
CA MET A 163 -7.53 -12.01 -6.35
C MET A 163 -6.62 -12.90 -5.50
N SER A 164 -5.98 -12.29 -4.48
CA SER A 164 -5.38 -13.06 -3.39
C SER A 164 -6.43 -13.97 -2.75
N PHE A 165 -6.04 -15.20 -2.39
CA PHE A 165 -6.93 -16.15 -1.69
C PHE A 165 -7.45 -15.64 -0.33
N THR A 166 -6.85 -14.59 0.20
CA THR A 166 -7.22 -13.97 1.48
C THR A 166 -8.33 -12.93 1.33
N SER A 167 -8.51 -12.36 0.14
CA SER A 167 -9.44 -11.27 -0.12
C SER A 167 -10.83 -11.76 -0.53
N SER A 168 -11.89 -11.12 -0.04
CA SER A 168 -13.27 -11.32 -0.50
C SER A 168 -13.62 -10.44 -1.70
N ILE A 169 -13.05 -9.24 -1.73
CA ILE A 169 -13.18 -8.29 -2.84
C ILE A 169 -11.91 -7.46 -2.96
N CYS A 170 -11.48 -7.19 -4.18
CA CYS A 170 -10.28 -6.41 -4.46
C CYS A 170 -10.48 -5.53 -5.70
N TYR A 171 -9.97 -4.30 -5.63
CA TYR A 171 -9.85 -3.38 -6.75
C TYR A 171 -8.42 -2.93 -6.91
N ASP A 172 -7.93 -2.99 -8.15
CA ASP A 172 -6.62 -2.47 -8.52
C ASP A 172 -6.75 -1.13 -9.23
N PHE A 173 -5.83 -0.24 -8.89
CA PHE A 173 -5.62 1.02 -9.60
C PHE A 173 -4.40 0.87 -10.49
N GLU A 174 -4.58 1.19 -11.76
CA GLU A 174 -3.50 1.17 -12.73
C GLU A 174 -3.28 2.55 -13.32
N VAL A 175 -2.03 2.91 -13.56
CA VAL A 175 -1.62 4.11 -14.30
C VAL A 175 -1.07 3.72 -15.67
N TYR A 176 -1.23 4.60 -16.64
CA TYR A 176 -0.71 4.36 -17.97
C TYR A 176 0.78 4.67 -18.04
N SER A 177 1.58 3.69 -18.46
CA SER A 177 2.99 3.86 -18.78
C SER A 177 3.13 4.30 -20.24
N GLU A 178 3.54 5.54 -20.44
CA GLU A 178 3.75 6.08 -21.79
C GLU A 178 4.93 5.40 -22.49
N ALA A 179 5.97 5.04 -21.74
CA ALA A 179 7.13 4.34 -22.28
C ALA A 179 6.85 2.90 -22.72
N GLN A 180 5.97 2.19 -21.99
CA GLN A 180 5.64 0.78 -22.27
C GLN A 180 4.33 0.62 -23.04
N LYS A 181 3.56 1.70 -23.21
CA LYS A 181 2.25 1.69 -23.89
C LYS A 181 1.27 0.67 -23.26
N ARG A 182 1.28 0.59 -21.93
CA ARG A 182 0.40 -0.31 -21.19
C ARG A 182 0.03 0.25 -19.81
N TRP A 183 -0.96 -0.35 -19.20
CA TRP A 183 -1.39 -0.07 -17.84
C TRP A 183 -0.53 -0.84 -16.83
N LEU A 184 -0.18 -0.19 -15.72
CA LEU A 184 0.62 -0.76 -14.64
C LEU A 184 -0.07 -0.52 -13.31
N GLU A 185 -0.30 -1.58 -12.56
CA GLU A 185 -0.85 -1.52 -11.20
C GLU A 185 0.03 -0.66 -10.28
N VAL A 186 -0.59 0.24 -9.55
CA VAL A 186 0.08 1.11 -8.54
C VAL A 186 -0.53 0.98 -7.16
N SER A 187 -1.71 0.40 -7.05
CA SER A 187 -2.40 0.12 -5.80
C SER A 187 -3.36 -1.04 -5.97
N SER A 188 -3.50 -1.82 -4.90
CA SER A 188 -4.54 -2.81 -4.73
C SER A 188 -5.25 -2.49 -3.41
N VAL A 189 -6.59 -2.42 -3.43
CA VAL A 189 -7.41 -2.13 -2.25
C VAL A 189 -8.35 -3.30 -2.01
N SER A 190 -8.17 -3.96 -0.88
CA SER A 190 -8.83 -5.23 -0.54
C SER A 190 -9.66 -5.15 0.74
N ASN A 191 -10.78 -5.86 0.74
CA ASN A 191 -11.50 -6.26 1.94
C ASN A 191 -11.30 -7.77 2.15
N PHE A 192 -10.92 -8.18 3.35
CA PHE A 192 -10.63 -9.57 3.72
C PHE A 192 -11.75 -10.21 4.54
N ASP A 193 -12.83 -9.48 4.78
CA ASP A 193 -13.88 -9.88 5.71
C ASP A 193 -13.26 -10.35 7.04
N THR A 194 -13.61 -11.53 7.53
CA THR A 194 -13.09 -12.08 8.78
C THR A 194 -11.82 -12.91 8.61
N TYR A 195 -11.29 -13.08 7.39
CA TYR A 195 -10.18 -14.01 7.15
C TYR A 195 -8.95 -13.71 8.02
N GLN A 196 -8.45 -12.47 7.94
CA GLN A 196 -7.30 -12.06 8.75
C GLN A 196 -7.67 -11.90 10.21
N ALA A 197 -8.82 -11.32 10.52
CA ALA A 197 -9.29 -11.15 11.89
C ALA A 197 -9.41 -12.49 12.64
N ASN A 198 -9.83 -13.57 11.97
CA ASN A 198 -9.91 -14.89 12.55
C ASN A 198 -8.51 -15.45 12.89
N ARG A 199 -7.52 -15.30 12.00
CA ARG A 199 -6.14 -15.73 12.25
C ARG A 199 -5.46 -14.91 13.33
N LEU A 200 -5.72 -13.61 13.36
CA LEU A 200 -5.21 -12.65 14.34
C LEU A 200 -5.96 -12.73 15.67
N LYS A 201 -7.15 -13.35 15.71
CA LYS A 201 -8.10 -13.30 16.83
C LYS A 201 -8.50 -11.86 17.18
N CYS A 202 -8.55 -10.97 16.16
CA CYS A 202 -8.98 -9.59 16.28
C CYS A 202 -10.50 -9.52 16.33
N ARG A 203 -11.02 -9.03 17.43
CA ARG A 203 -12.46 -8.95 17.70
C ARG A 203 -12.82 -7.58 18.24
N TYR A 204 -14.10 -7.26 18.21
CA TYR A 204 -14.63 -6.12 18.95
C TYR A 204 -15.72 -6.59 19.92
N ARG A 205 -15.99 -5.76 20.92
CA ARG A 205 -16.99 -6.02 21.94
C ARG A 205 -18.16 -5.09 21.72
N HIS A 206 -19.35 -5.66 21.52
CA HIS A 206 -20.60 -4.90 21.43
C HIS A 206 -20.86 -4.12 22.71
N THR A 207 -21.31 -2.87 22.54
CA THR A 207 -21.58 -1.97 23.67
C THR A 207 -22.80 -2.44 24.49
N GLU A 208 -23.82 -3.00 23.81
CA GLU A 208 -25.10 -3.37 24.42
C GLU A 208 -25.01 -4.69 25.21
N ASP A 209 -24.68 -5.79 24.55
CA ASP A 209 -24.77 -7.14 25.14
C ASP A 209 -23.41 -7.72 25.58
N LYS A 210 -22.32 -6.96 25.36
CA LYS A 210 -20.93 -7.33 25.72
C LYS A 210 -20.39 -8.56 24.99
N LYS A 211 -21.09 -9.10 24.00
CA LYS A 211 -20.59 -10.19 23.17
C LYS A 211 -19.42 -9.70 22.31
N THR A 212 -18.59 -10.64 21.91
CA THR A 212 -17.47 -10.35 21.00
C THR A 212 -17.72 -10.94 19.63
N GLU A 213 -17.37 -10.18 18.59
CA GLU A 213 -17.48 -10.58 17.20
C GLU A 213 -16.16 -10.32 16.47
N LEU A 214 -15.87 -11.09 15.40
CA LEU A 214 -14.68 -10.85 14.57
C LEU A 214 -14.84 -9.53 13.81
N CYS A 215 -13.77 -8.76 13.79
CA CYS A 215 -13.69 -7.58 12.93
C CYS A 215 -13.54 -7.99 11.45
N HIS A 216 -13.84 -7.07 10.54
CA HIS A 216 -13.35 -7.10 9.17
C HIS A 216 -12.07 -6.29 9.07
N THR A 217 -11.10 -6.78 8.26
CA THR A 217 -9.86 -6.07 7.97
C THR A 217 -9.82 -5.66 6.51
N LEU A 218 -9.26 -4.49 6.26
CA LEU A 218 -9.09 -3.94 4.92
C LEU A 218 -7.69 -3.34 4.80
N ASN A 219 -7.13 -3.40 3.60
CA ASN A 219 -5.92 -2.65 3.31
C ASN A 219 -5.92 -2.06 1.90
N GLY A 220 -5.00 -1.16 1.65
CA GLY A 220 -4.76 -0.60 0.34
C GLY A 220 -3.47 0.19 0.26
N SER A 221 -2.78 0.08 -0.87
CA SER A 221 -1.57 0.88 -1.10
C SER A 221 -1.93 2.31 -1.48
N ALA A 222 -1.34 3.27 -0.79
CA ALA A 222 -1.54 4.70 -1.04
C ALA A 222 -0.22 5.45 -1.29
N LEU A 223 0.62 5.11 -2.22
CA LEU A 223 0.69 4.20 -3.36
C LEU A 223 2.04 3.47 -3.38
N ALA A 224 2.28 2.58 -4.37
CA ALA A 224 3.59 1.98 -4.62
C ALA A 224 4.49 3.00 -5.35
N LEU A 225 5.48 3.56 -4.64
CA LEU A 225 6.24 4.73 -5.10
C LEU A 225 7.02 4.55 -6.42
N PRO A 226 7.74 3.43 -6.66
CA PRO A 226 8.56 3.33 -7.87
C PRO A 226 7.77 3.48 -9.17
N ARG A 227 6.57 2.86 -9.22
CA ARG A 227 5.71 2.96 -10.42
C ARG A 227 5.09 4.35 -10.56
N ILE A 228 4.79 5.03 -9.45
CA ILE A 228 4.32 6.43 -9.48
C ILE A 228 5.43 7.37 -9.93
N VAL A 229 6.67 7.19 -9.45
CA VAL A 229 7.83 7.96 -9.94
C VAL A 229 7.99 7.77 -11.44
N ALA A 230 7.96 6.51 -11.91
CA ALA A 230 8.06 6.21 -13.35
C ALA A 230 6.92 6.88 -14.14
N ALA A 231 5.67 6.76 -13.67
CA ALA A 231 4.51 7.34 -14.33
C ALA A 231 4.60 8.88 -14.43
N ILE A 232 5.03 9.58 -13.37
CA ILE A 232 5.27 11.02 -13.41
C ILE A 232 6.36 11.37 -14.41
N MET A 233 7.47 10.63 -14.38
CA MET A 233 8.59 10.88 -15.29
C MET A 233 8.21 10.62 -16.76
N GLU A 234 7.39 9.63 -17.04
CA GLU A 234 6.99 9.26 -18.39
C GLU A 234 5.89 10.19 -18.95
N ASN A 235 4.87 10.51 -18.16
CA ASN A 235 3.70 11.24 -18.62
C ASN A 235 3.88 12.78 -18.62
N ASN A 236 4.83 13.30 -17.85
CA ASN A 236 4.99 14.75 -17.64
C ASN A 236 6.21 15.34 -18.34
N GLN A 237 6.76 14.64 -19.34
CA GLN A 237 7.92 15.13 -20.11
C GLN A 237 7.56 16.36 -20.94
N THR A 238 8.45 17.34 -20.92
CA THR A 238 8.43 18.54 -21.76
C THR A 238 9.83 18.76 -22.37
N PRO A 239 9.98 19.65 -23.37
CA PRO A 239 11.30 19.99 -23.91
C PRO A 239 12.28 20.55 -22.85
N GLU A 240 11.75 21.18 -21.78
CA GLU A 240 12.54 21.83 -20.73
C GLU A 240 12.86 20.88 -19.55
N GLY A 241 12.26 19.71 -19.49
CA GLY A 241 12.39 18.75 -18.40
C GLY A 241 11.10 18.05 -18.05
N ILE A 242 11.01 17.50 -16.85
CA ILE A 242 9.82 16.78 -16.37
C ILE A 242 9.05 17.67 -15.40
N ARG A 243 7.82 18.05 -15.77
CA ARG A 243 6.97 18.90 -14.93
C ARG A 243 6.45 18.12 -13.72
N MET A 244 6.56 18.73 -12.54
CA MET A 244 5.98 18.16 -11.34
C MET A 244 4.47 18.42 -11.27
N PRO A 245 3.67 17.43 -10.82
CA PRO A 245 2.28 17.65 -10.43
C PRO A 245 2.19 18.81 -9.43
N LYS A 246 1.17 19.66 -9.57
CA LYS A 246 1.02 20.86 -8.73
C LYS A 246 1.00 20.54 -7.23
N CYS A 247 0.37 19.44 -6.84
CA CYS A 247 0.29 19.01 -5.45
C CYS A 247 1.66 18.64 -4.85
N LEU A 248 2.65 18.28 -5.67
CA LEU A 248 4.00 17.91 -5.21
C LEU A 248 4.97 19.09 -5.14
N VAL A 249 4.70 20.20 -5.82
CA VAL A 249 5.60 21.38 -5.83
C VAL A 249 5.96 21.86 -4.43
N PRO A 250 5.02 22.00 -3.47
CA PRO A 250 5.35 22.40 -2.10
C PRO A 250 6.28 21.41 -1.37
N TYR A 251 6.16 20.11 -1.68
CA TYR A 251 6.98 19.04 -1.08
C TYR A 251 8.34 18.91 -1.76
N CYS A 252 8.40 19.03 -3.07
CA CYS A 252 9.64 18.97 -3.86
C CYS A 252 10.48 20.23 -3.70
N GLY A 253 9.84 21.41 -3.65
CA GLY A 253 10.49 22.72 -3.70
C GLY A 253 11.03 23.06 -5.08
N PHE A 254 10.51 22.44 -6.15
CA PHE A 254 10.76 22.76 -7.55
C PHE A 254 9.56 22.35 -8.40
N GLU A 255 9.37 23.04 -9.53
CA GLU A 255 8.29 22.77 -10.49
C GLU A 255 8.75 21.86 -11.63
N MET A 256 10.06 21.78 -11.86
CA MET A 256 10.66 21.05 -12.98
C MET A 256 11.81 20.18 -12.50
N LEU A 257 11.77 18.90 -12.85
CA LEU A 257 12.92 18.01 -12.72
C LEU A 257 13.72 18.11 -14.02
N ASP A 258 14.87 18.76 -13.92
CA ASP A 258 15.81 19.05 -14.99
C ASP A 258 17.24 18.71 -14.53
N ASP A 259 18.23 18.89 -15.40
CA ASP A 259 19.63 18.60 -15.10
C ASP A 259 20.32 19.70 -14.27
N LYS A 260 19.61 20.76 -13.87
CA LYS A 260 20.20 21.84 -13.07
C LYS A 260 20.38 21.36 -11.62
N PRO A 261 21.46 21.76 -10.95
CA PRO A 261 21.64 21.45 -9.54
C PRO A 261 20.51 22.03 -8.69
N CYS A 262 20.21 21.36 -7.57
CA CYS A 262 19.23 21.83 -6.58
C CYS A 262 19.73 23.07 -5.86
#